data_cb154be04e62d6505ddcbcfa52eefeb4
#
_entry.id   cb154be04e62d6505ddcbcfa52eefeb4
#
_cell.length_a   1.000
_cell.length_b   1.000
_cell.length_c   1.000
_cell.angle_alpha   90.00
_cell.angle_beta   90.00
_cell.angle_gamma   90.00
#
_symmetry.space_group_name_H-M   'P 1'
#
loop_
_entity.id
_entity.type
_entity.pdbx_description
1 polymer ?
#
loop_
_entity_poly.entity_id
_entity_poly.type
_entity_poly.pdbx_seq_one_letter_code
_entity_poly.pdbx_strand_id
1 'polypeptide(L)'
;MQDSQERLRRLAHVATRYYLEDWKQSDIAKELGVSRPLVSRMLSEARELGVVEITVHAPGQQRQDLTEQLGVRWSLRDVVLCPDAGGDGQINQTLALAAIDLLERLRARRVGIGWGHFIGQMVTVLEQEPRRHGPVQTICPLLGSAGIPIRNYHSNENVRLLAERLGAEPYFFNLPALAQSWEERELLCSTQLYRQTHLQWEQMDTALVNIGNYPSTPDFASVARYGDLLHRNRACGRLLNYYFNQEGEIITSDRDFAIQIPREVLARCPRVIGLCSANTAASALEGALNTGLFTALVVREGLAEALLRRSV
;
A
#
# COMPACT_ATOMS: atom_id res chain seq x y z
N MET A 1 40.38 -26.13 -19.34
CA MET A 1 39.08 -26.00 -18.65
C MET A 1 39.17 -26.27 -17.13
N GLN A 2 39.84 -27.33 -16.67
CA GLN A 2 40.04 -27.62 -15.21
C GLN A 2 40.77 -26.51 -14.46
N ASP A 3 41.85 -25.99 -15.02
CA ASP A 3 42.66 -24.91 -14.41
C ASP A 3 41.88 -23.60 -14.20
N SER A 4 40.97 -23.28 -15.09
CA SER A 4 40.14 -22.08 -15.00
C SER A 4 39.05 -22.20 -13.90
N GLN A 5 38.49 -23.38 -13.69
CA GLN A 5 37.52 -23.63 -12.63
C GLN A 5 38.19 -23.63 -11.23
N GLU A 6 39.39 -24.16 -11.14
CA GLU A 6 40.16 -24.18 -9.88
C GLU A 6 40.58 -22.76 -9.46
N ARG A 7 40.96 -21.92 -10.44
CA ARG A 7 41.24 -20.50 -10.22
C ARG A 7 40.00 -19.76 -9.69
N LEU A 8 38.81 -19.94 -10.31
CA LEU A 8 37.56 -19.30 -9.84
C LEU A 8 37.20 -19.76 -8.42
N ARG A 9 37.33 -21.03 -8.09
CA ARG A 9 37.11 -21.55 -6.72
C ARG A 9 38.04 -20.89 -5.70
N ARG A 10 39.30 -20.71 -6.05
CA ARG A 10 40.28 -20.06 -5.18
C ARG A 10 39.97 -18.59 -4.96
N LEU A 11 39.53 -17.89 -6.00
CA LEU A 11 39.04 -16.49 -5.90
C LEU A 11 37.80 -16.39 -5.03
N ALA A 12 36.85 -17.29 -5.21
CA ALA A 12 35.63 -17.34 -4.39
C ALA A 12 35.96 -17.61 -2.90
N HIS A 13 36.88 -18.52 -2.61
CA HIS A 13 37.30 -18.79 -1.24
C HIS A 13 37.92 -17.55 -0.57
N VAL A 14 38.83 -16.88 -1.23
CA VAL A 14 39.46 -15.64 -0.71
C VAL A 14 38.42 -14.55 -0.51
N ALA A 15 37.47 -14.41 -1.44
CA ALA A 15 36.41 -13.44 -1.36
C ALA A 15 35.45 -13.74 -0.21
N THR A 16 35.05 -14.99 0.01
CA THR A 16 34.21 -15.41 1.14
C THR A 16 34.86 -15.05 2.47
N ARG A 17 36.14 -15.39 2.65
CA ARG A 17 36.90 -15.06 3.88
C ARG A 17 36.91 -13.55 4.14
N TYR A 18 37.12 -12.74 3.09
CA TYR A 18 37.27 -11.31 3.24
C TYR A 18 35.93 -10.59 3.41
N TYR A 19 34.91 -10.86 2.54
CA TYR A 19 33.67 -10.11 2.48
C TYR A 19 32.55 -10.66 3.37
N LEU A 20 32.53 -11.95 3.65
CA LEU A 20 31.46 -12.60 4.44
C LEU A 20 31.89 -12.98 5.84
N GLU A 21 33.19 -13.29 6.04
CA GLU A 21 33.72 -13.73 7.33
C GLU A 21 34.61 -12.67 8.01
N ASP A 22 34.72 -11.46 7.44
CA ASP A 22 35.47 -10.30 7.96
C ASP A 22 36.96 -10.56 8.28
N TRP A 23 37.60 -11.51 7.58
CA TRP A 23 39.02 -11.81 7.78
C TRP A 23 39.91 -10.69 7.21
N LYS A 24 41.00 -10.38 7.89
CA LYS A 24 42.00 -9.46 7.37
C LYS A 24 42.81 -10.15 6.24
N GLN A 25 43.16 -9.35 5.22
CA GLN A 25 44.00 -9.87 4.10
C GLN A 25 45.31 -10.52 4.57
N SER A 26 45.88 -10.11 5.73
CA SER A 26 47.04 -10.69 6.35
C SER A 26 46.79 -12.12 6.87
N ASP A 27 45.60 -12.37 7.36
CA ASP A 27 45.24 -13.67 7.95
C ASP A 27 44.88 -14.69 6.86
N ILE A 28 44.21 -14.23 5.81
CA ILE A 28 43.95 -15.00 4.57
C ILE A 28 45.30 -15.37 3.91
N ALA A 29 46.26 -14.43 3.87
CA ALA A 29 47.58 -14.67 3.31
C ALA A 29 48.35 -15.76 4.08
N LYS A 30 48.25 -15.79 5.42
CA LYS A 30 48.84 -16.84 6.26
C LYS A 30 48.17 -18.19 6.04
N GLU A 31 46.82 -18.23 6.00
CA GLU A 31 46.06 -19.46 5.73
C GLU A 31 46.50 -20.12 4.42
N LEU A 32 46.61 -19.31 3.38
CA LEU A 32 46.92 -19.79 2.02
C LEU A 32 48.39 -19.92 1.70
N GLY A 33 49.29 -19.58 2.64
CA GLY A 33 50.75 -19.60 2.44
C GLY A 33 51.24 -18.66 1.33
N VAL A 34 50.55 -17.50 1.14
CA VAL A 34 50.85 -16.51 0.07
C VAL A 34 51.17 -15.15 0.65
N SER A 35 51.61 -14.21 -0.18
CA SER A 35 51.84 -12.84 0.26
C SER A 35 50.53 -12.03 0.32
N ARG A 36 50.44 -11.08 1.26
CA ARG A 36 49.28 -10.13 1.36
C ARG A 36 49.00 -9.39 0.04
N PRO A 37 50.00 -8.89 -0.73
CA PRO A 37 49.77 -8.29 -2.03
C PRO A 37 49.09 -9.23 -3.03
N LEU A 38 49.39 -10.55 -2.95
CA LEU A 38 48.70 -11.51 -3.81
C LEU A 38 47.23 -11.68 -3.44
N VAL A 39 46.89 -11.71 -2.15
CA VAL A 39 45.49 -11.71 -1.67
C VAL A 39 44.75 -10.49 -2.17
N SER A 40 45.34 -9.29 -2.07
CA SER A 40 44.76 -8.05 -2.59
C SER A 40 44.46 -8.13 -4.10
N ARG A 41 45.41 -8.68 -4.87
CA ARG A 41 45.24 -8.89 -6.32
C ARG A 41 44.13 -9.90 -6.64
N MET A 42 44.03 -10.99 -5.87
CA MET A 42 43.00 -12.01 -6.00
C MET A 42 41.58 -11.41 -5.72
N LEU A 43 41.45 -10.52 -4.73
CA LEU A 43 40.21 -9.82 -4.46
C LEU A 43 39.82 -8.87 -5.58
N SER A 44 40.77 -8.18 -6.20
CA SER A 44 40.52 -7.35 -7.38
C SER A 44 40.07 -8.17 -8.58
N GLU A 45 40.76 -9.29 -8.83
CA GLU A 45 40.41 -10.23 -9.91
C GLU A 45 39.04 -10.87 -9.70
N ALA A 46 38.67 -11.21 -8.45
CA ALA A 46 37.34 -11.74 -8.12
C ALA A 46 36.23 -10.74 -8.48
N ARG A 47 36.46 -9.44 -8.35
CA ARG A 47 35.52 -8.41 -8.78
C ARG A 47 35.47 -8.25 -10.32
N GLU A 48 36.65 -8.26 -10.96
CA GLU A 48 36.75 -8.14 -12.42
C GLU A 48 36.09 -9.31 -13.15
N LEU A 49 36.14 -10.52 -12.57
CA LEU A 49 35.55 -11.73 -13.14
C LEU A 49 34.08 -11.96 -12.68
N GLY A 50 33.49 -11.03 -11.93
CA GLY A 50 32.11 -11.17 -11.44
C GLY A 50 31.90 -12.25 -10.38
N VAL A 51 32.99 -12.76 -9.75
CA VAL A 51 32.90 -13.69 -8.61
C VAL A 51 32.37 -12.97 -7.37
N VAL A 52 32.60 -11.65 -7.29
CA VAL A 52 32.10 -10.74 -6.25
C VAL A 52 31.46 -9.53 -6.93
N GLU A 53 30.21 -9.28 -6.61
CA GLU A 53 29.53 -8.03 -6.94
C GLU A 53 29.37 -7.20 -5.66
N ILE A 54 29.85 -5.96 -5.69
CA ILE A 54 29.72 -5.03 -4.59
C ILE A 54 28.80 -3.90 -5.05
N THR A 55 27.62 -3.83 -4.44
CA THR A 55 26.69 -2.73 -4.67
C THR A 55 26.74 -1.78 -3.48
N VAL A 56 27.08 -0.53 -3.73
CA VAL A 56 27.09 0.53 -2.71
C VAL A 56 25.82 1.36 -2.88
N HIS A 57 24.92 1.27 -1.91
CA HIS A 57 23.74 2.11 -1.85
C HIS A 57 24.04 3.37 -1.04
N ALA A 58 24.03 4.53 -1.71
CA ALA A 58 24.10 5.81 -1.02
C ALA A 58 22.84 6.01 -0.14
N PRO A 59 22.92 6.67 1.02
CA PRO A 59 21.77 7.02 1.82
C PRO A 59 20.71 7.74 0.96
N GLY A 60 19.49 7.18 0.90
CA GLY A 60 18.38 7.70 0.09
C GLY A 60 18.27 7.15 -1.35
N GLN A 61 19.33 6.60 -1.94
CA GLN A 61 19.26 6.04 -3.30
C GLN A 61 18.35 4.81 -3.38
N GLN A 62 18.43 3.91 -2.40
CA GLN A 62 17.56 2.74 -2.32
C GLN A 62 16.07 3.13 -2.29
N ARG A 63 15.71 4.20 -1.55
CA ARG A 63 14.33 4.72 -1.52
C ARG A 63 13.89 5.26 -2.88
N GLN A 64 14.78 5.96 -3.56
CA GLN A 64 14.52 6.50 -4.90
C GLN A 64 14.31 5.36 -5.90
N ASP A 65 15.17 4.34 -5.87
CA ASP A 65 15.08 3.17 -6.73
C ASP A 65 13.77 2.39 -6.50
N LEU A 66 13.36 2.18 -5.24
CA LEU A 66 12.09 1.55 -4.88
C LEU A 66 10.89 2.35 -5.40
N THR A 67 10.92 3.67 -5.21
CA THR A 67 9.86 4.57 -5.69
C THR A 67 9.72 4.50 -7.20
N GLU A 68 10.84 4.54 -7.93
CA GLU A 68 10.86 4.47 -9.39
C GLU A 68 10.37 3.12 -9.91
N GLN A 69 10.83 2.00 -9.34
CA GLN A 69 10.40 0.66 -9.74
C GLN A 69 8.89 0.46 -9.53
N LEU A 70 8.34 0.89 -8.38
CA LEU A 70 6.91 0.84 -8.12
C LEU A 70 6.13 1.75 -9.09
N GLY A 71 6.63 2.95 -9.33
CA GLY A 71 6.04 3.91 -10.26
C GLY A 71 5.95 3.37 -11.68
N VAL A 72 7.03 2.82 -12.20
CA VAL A 72 7.09 2.25 -13.55
C VAL A 72 6.18 1.03 -13.67
N ARG A 73 6.27 0.11 -12.72
CA ARG A 73 5.57 -1.18 -12.81
C ARG A 73 4.04 -1.05 -12.76
N TRP A 74 3.51 -0.17 -11.91
CA TRP A 74 2.07 0.01 -11.72
C TRP A 74 1.55 1.37 -12.18
N SER A 75 2.34 2.11 -12.95
CA SER A 75 1.98 3.44 -13.45
C SER A 75 1.57 4.43 -12.35
N LEU A 76 2.20 4.32 -11.17
CA LEU A 76 1.97 5.23 -10.06
C LEU A 76 2.69 6.57 -10.30
N ARG A 77 1.98 7.68 -10.13
CA ARG A 77 2.54 9.04 -10.28
C ARG A 77 3.26 9.50 -9.02
N ASP A 78 2.78 9.05 -7.86
CA ASP A 78 3.33 9.38 -6.55
C ASP A 78 3.44 8.13 -5.69
N VAL A 79 4.62 7.88 -5.14
CA VAL A 79 4.87 6.84 -4.14
C VAL A 79 5.52 7.47 -2.92
N VAL A 80 4.90 7.30 -1.77
CA VAL A 80 5.43 7.75 -0.49
C VAL A 80 5.87 6.54 0.32
N LEU A 81 7.18 6.42 0.50
CA LEU A 81 7.79 5.38 1.32
C LEU A 81 7.95 5.87 2.77
N CYS A 82 7.43 5.09 3.71
CA CYS A 82 7.55 5.34 5.13
C CYS A 82 8.50 4.32 5.77
N PRO A 83 9.32 4.72 6.77
CA PRO A 83 10.24 3.80 7.43
C PRO A 83 9.48 2.74 8.24
N ASP A 84 10.07 1.55 8.36
CA ASP A 84 9.61 0.44 9.22
C ASP A 84 10.14 0.59 10.66
N ALA A 85 10.06 1.76 11.24
CA ALA A 85 10.59 2.04 12.58
C ALA A 85 9.50 1.89 13.65
N GLY A 86 9.76 1.09 14.67
CA GLY A 86 8.87 0.90 15.81
C GLY A 86 7.85 -0.23 15.62
N GLY A 87 6.83 -0.26 16.48
CA GLY A 87 5.72 -1.21 16.38
C GLY A 87 4.63 -0.75 15.42
N ASP A 88 3.64 -1.61 15.16
CA ASP A 88 2.54 -1.39 14.21
C ASP A 88 1.81 -0.05 14.41
N GLY A 89 1.60 0.35 15.67
CA GLY A 89 0.97 1.64 15.99
C GLY A 89 1.78 2.84 15.48
N GLN A 90 3.09 2.81 15.63
CA GLN A 90 4.00 3.88 15.21
C GLN A 90 4.14 3.92 13.69
N ILE A 91 4.22 2.76 13.05
CA ILE A 91 4.21 2.63 11.58
C ILE A 91 2.90 3.21 11.03
N ASN A 92 1.75 2.83 11.59
CA ASN A 92 0.45 3.35 11.16
C ASN A 92 0.33 4.87 11.38
N GLN A 93 0.89 5.41 12.46
CA GLN A 93 0.96 6.86 12.68
C GLN A 93 1.76 7.56 11.58
N THR A 94 2.94 7.04 11.26
CA THR A 94 3.80 7.58 10.19
C THR A 94 3.10 7.54 8.83
N LEU A 95 2.46 6.40 8.50
CA LEU A 95 1.70 6.25 7.25
C LEU A 95 0.50 7.23 7.20
N ALA A 96 -0.20 7.42 8.32
CA ALA A 96 -1.33 8.34 8.41
C ALA A 96 -0.92 9.79 8.15
N LEU A 97 0.15 10.26 8.81
CA LEU A 97 0.69 11.60 8.60
C LEU A 97 1.19 11.80 7.16
N ALA A 98 1.91 10.81 6.62
CA ALA A 98 2.37 10.83 5.24
C ALA A 98 1.22 10.91 4.20
N ALA A 99 0.09 10.27 4.49
CA ALA A 99 -1.11 10.37 3.64
C ALA A 99 -1.68 11.80 3.63
N ILE A 100 -1.71 12.48 4.77
CA ILE A 100 -2.18 13.86 4.88
C ILE A 100 -1.20 14.83 4.21
N ASP A 101 0.11 14.67 4.44
CA ASP A 101 1.14 15.48 3.78
C ASP A 101 1.07 15.31 2.25
N LEU A 102 0.73 14.11 1.77
CA LEU A 102 0.50 13.87 0.35
C LEU A 102 -0.71 14.64 -0.19
N LEU A 103 -1.84 14.70 0.55
CA LEU A 103 -3.00 15.52 0.16
C LEU A 103 -2.62 17.00 0.02
N GLU A 104 -1.85 17.54 0.95
CA GLU A 104 -1.39 18.92 0.92
C GLU A 104 -0.46 19.17 -0.28
N ARG A 105 0.51 18.28 -0.50
CA ARG A 105 1.45 18.35 -1.64
C ARG A 105 0.74 18.30 -2.99
N LEU A 106 -0.27 17.44 -3.11
CA LEU A 106 -1.07 17.28 -4.31
C LEU A 106 -2.12 18.40 -4.47
N ARG A 107 -2.27 19.28 -3.49
CA ARG A 107 -3.31 20.32 -3.43
C ARG A 107 -4.70 19.74 -3.64
N ALA A 108 -4.98 18.61 -2.99
CA ALA A 108 -6.29 17.96 -3.04
C ALA A 108 -7.38 18.91 -2.49
N ARG A 109 -8.50 19.05 -3.20
CA ARG A 109 -9.57 19.98 -2.81
C ARG A 109 -10.85 19.25 -2.43
N ARG A 110 -11.24 18.25 -3.20
CA ARG A 110 -12.47 17.46 -3.00
C ARG A 110 -12.06 16.00 -2.77
N VAL A 111 -12.08 15.59 -1.51
CA VAL A 111 -11.49 14.32 -1.09
C VAL A 111 -12.59 13.32 -0.74
N GLY A 112 -12.57 12.17 -1.39
CA GLY A 112 -13.35 11.01 -0.97
C GLY A 112 -12.53 10.13 -0.04
N ILE A 113 -13.14 9.62 1.06
CA ILE A 113 -12.47 8.69 1.96
C ILE A 113 -13.21 7.36 2.07
N GLY A 114 -12.44 6.27 2.08
CA GLY A 114 -12.94 4.96 2.43
C GLY A 114 -13.24 4.81 3.92
N TRP A 115 -13.33 3.59 4.37
CA TRP A 115 -13.55 3.24 5.77
C TRP A 115 -12.56 2.14 6.22
N GLY A 116 -12.65 1.73 7.46
CA GLY A 116 -11.91 0.61 8.01
C GLY A 116 -10.87 1.02 9.04
N HIS A 117 -10.16 0.01 9.55
CA HIS A 117 -9.28 0.18 10.70
C HIS A 117 -8.24 1.28 10.48
N PHE A 118 -7.57 1.28 9.33
CA PHE A 118 -6.51 2.26 9.06
C PHE A 118 -7.07 3.69 8.90
N ILE A 119 -8.22 3.86 8.20
CA ILE A 119 -8.86 5.18 8.08
C ILE A 119 -9.26 5.72 9.47
N GLY A 120 -9.85 4.87 10.32
CA GLY A 120 -10.18 5.27 11.68
C GLY A 120 -8.96 5.60 12.54
N GLN A 121 -7.86 4.85 12.40
CA GLN A 121 -6.59 5.18 13.05
C GLN A 121 -6.01 6.51 12.55
N MET A 122 -6.04 6.76 11.24
CA MET A 122 -5.60 8.03 10.66
C MET A 122 -6.34 9.22 11.28
N VAL A 123 -7.67 9.11 11.43
CA VAL A 123 -8.47 10.12 12.10
C VAL A 123 -8.03 10.30 13.57
N THR A 124 -7.82 9.21 14.30
CA THR A 124 -7.36 9.24 15.69
C THR A 124 -5.99 9.90 15.85
N VAL A 125 -5.06 9.61 14.95
CA VAL A 125 -3.74 10.25 14.91
C VAL A 125 -3.90 11.77 14.74
N LEU A 126 -4.73 12.20 13.81
CA LEU A 126 -4.95 13.62 13.54
C LEU A 126 -5.69 14.34 14.67
N GLU A 127 -6.48 13.65 15.49
CA GLU A 127 -7.07 14.24 16.69
C GLU A 127 -6.01 14.71 17.71
N GLN A 128 -4.83 14.10 17.69
CA GLN A 128 -3.70 14.46 18.56
C GLN A 128 -2.75 15.51 17.96
N GLU A 129 -2.86 15.75 16.64
CA GLU A 129 -2.04 16.72 15.93
C GLU A 129 -2.71 18.11 15.95
N PRO A 130 -1.93 19.19 15.79
CA PRO A 130 -2.52 20.53 15.59
C PRO A 130 -3.44 20.54 14.37
N ARG A 131 -4.51 21.38 14.43
CA ARG A 131 -5.37 21.58 13.26
C ARG A 131 -4.56 22.10 12.08
N ARG A 132 -4.78 21.50 10.92
CA ARG A 132 -4.13 21.90 9.67
C ARG A 132 -5.15 22.65 8.82
N HIS A 133 -4.76 23.77 8.26
CA HIS A 133 -5.56 24.50 7.27
C HIS A 133 -4.88 24.32 5.91
N GLY A 134 -5.29 23.27 5.23
CA GLY A 134 -4.72 22.88 3.94
C GLY A 134 -5.61 23.24 2.74
N PRO A 135 -5.29 22.73 1.56
CA PRO A 135 -6.05 22.96 0.34
C PRO A 135 -7.40 22.24 0.29
N VAL A 136 -7.65 21.28 1.20
CA VAL A 136 -8.87 20.47 1.22
C VAL A 136 -10.07 21.32 1.56
N GLN A 137 -11.07 21.33 0.68
CA GLN A 137 -12.28 22.12 0.82
C GLN A 137 -13.48 21.30 1.28
N THR A 138 -13.62 20.08 0.72
CA THR A 138 -14.71 19.18 1.07
C THR A 138 -14.22 17.75 1.23
N ILE A 139 -14.85 17.03 2.15
CA ILE A 139 -14.59 15.60 2.36
C ILE A 139 -15.90 14.84 2.31
N CYS A 140 -15.97 13.78 1.49
CA CYS A 140 -17.14 12.90 1.40
C CYS A 140 -16.77 11.43 1.65
N PRO A 141 -17.72 10.60 2.11
CA PRO A 141 -17.47 9.16 2.23
C PRO A 141 -17.65 8.48 0.88
N LEU A 142 -16.85 7.44 0.61
CA LEU A 142 -16.93 6.64 -0.61
C LEU A 142 -17.97 5.52 -0.52
N LEU A 143 -18.57 5.32 0.64
CA LEU A 143 -19.58 4.28 0.89
C LEU A 143 -20.47 4.67 2.06
N GLY A 144 -21.60 3.98 2.18
CA GLY A 144 -22.54 4.15 3.28
C GLY A 144 -21.94 3.75 4.63
N SER A 145 -22.69 3.95 5.71
CA SER A 145 -22.26 3.62 7.07
C SER A 145 -22.60 2.18 7.45
N ALA A 146 -21.70 1.52 8.18
CA ALA A 146 -21.99 0.21 8.76
C ALA A 146 -22.83 0.36 10.03
N GLY A 147 -23.84 -0.49 10.21
CA GLY A 147 -24.67 -0.55 11.41
C GLY A 147 -24.05 -1.32 12.57
N ILE A 148 -22.73 -1.16 12.82
CA ILE A 148 -22.00 -1.88 13.87
C ILE A 148 -21.37 -0.88 14.84
N PRO A 149 -21.18 -1.24 16.13
CA PRO A 149 -20.64 -0.34 17.14
C PRO A 149 -19.11 -0.21 17.09
N ILE A 150 -18.52 -0.12 15.89
CA ILE A 150 -17.08 0.05 15.70
C ILE A 150 -16.86 1.38 14.95
N ARG A 151 -16.37 2.39 15.66
CA ARG A 151 -16.17 3.77 15.15
C ARG A 151 -15.47 3.82 13.78
N ASN A 152 -14.43 3.01 13.59
CA ASN A 152 -13.64 3.01 12.36
C ASN A 152 -14.44 2.72 11.07
N TYR A 153 -15.65 2.17 11.22
CA TYR A 153 -16.56 1.84 10.13
C TYR A 153 -17.77 2.78 10.03
N HIS A 154 -17.78 3.85 10.82
CA HIS A 154 -18.77 4.93 10.71
C HIS A 154 -18.26 5.99 9.74
N SER A 155 -18.58 5.83 8.45
CA SER A 155 -18.06 6.66 7.36
C SER A 155 -18.27 8.15 7.61
N ASN A 156 -19.47 8.57 8.02
CA ASN A 156 -19.80 9.96 8.29
C ASN A 156 -19.02 10.53 9.48
N GLU A 157 -18.76 9.74 10.52
CA GLU A 157 -17.99 10.20 11.69
C GLU A 157 -16.51 10.40 11.29
N ASN A 158 -15.94 9.50 10.52
CA ASN A 158 -14.57 9.65 10.01
C ASN A 158 -14.46 10.91 9.11
N VAL A 159 -15.45 11.16 8.26
CA VAL A 159 -15.52 12.37 7.43
C VAL A 159 -15.61 13.62 8.29
N ARG A 160 -16.49 13.65 9.30
CA ARG A 160 -16.69 14.80 10.19
C ARG A 160 -15.39 15.16 10.91
N LEU A 161 -14.76 14.17 11.52
CA LEU A 161 -13.53 14.37 12.31
C LEU A 161 -12.34 14.79 11.44
N LEU A 162 -12.18 14.15 10.27
CA LEU A 162 -11.12 14.53 9.34
C LEU A 162 -11.33 15.94 8.79
N ALA A 163 -12.57 16.30 8.42
CA ALA A 163 -12.91 17.62 7.95
C ALA A 163 -12.64 18.69 9.01
N GLU A 164 -13.00 18.44 10.27
CA GLU A 164 -12.70 19.34 11.38
C GLU A 164 -11.18 19.58 11.55
N ARG A 165 -10.35 18.54 11.37
CA ARG A 165 -8.90 18.64 11.51
C ARG A 165 -8.21 19.34 10.33
N LEU A 166 -8.78 19.23 9.13
CA LEU A 166 -8.24 19.85 7.93
C LEU A 166 -8.88 21.19 7.58
N GLY A 167 -9.86 21.66 8.36
CA GLY A 167 -10.60 22.91 8.08
C GLY A 167 -11.47 22.83 6.84
N ALA A 168 -11.98 21.63 6.51
CA ALA A 168 -12.80 21.34 5.36
C ALA A 168 -14.28 21.18 5.72
N GLU A 169 -15.17 21.26 4.72
CA GLU A 169 -16.60 20.97 4.89
C GLU A 169 -16.86 19.46 4.77
N PRO A 170 -17.55 18.83 5.76
CA PRO A 170 -17.95 17.45 5.67
C PRO A 170 -19.21 17.30 4.82
N TYR A 171 -19.21 16.34 3.89
CA TYR A 171 -20.41 15.85 3.23
C TYR A 171 -20.84 14.52 3.84
N PHE A 172 -22.14 14.35 4.14
CA PHE A 172 -22.64 13.15 4.81
C PHE A 172 -23.46 12.28 3.86
N PHE A 173 -23.23 10.98 3.91
CA PHE A 173 -23.96 9.99 3.14
C PHE A 173 -24.74 9.07 4.08
N ASN A 174 -26.01 9.37 4.27
CA ASN A 174 -26.89 8.72 5.25
C ASN A 174 -27.61 7.48 4.69
N LEU A 175 -26.93 6.68 3.89
CA LEU A 175 -27.39 5.36 3.48
C LEU A 175 -26.56 4.26 4.16
N PRO A 176 -27.11 3.04 4.31
CA PRO A 176 -26.34 1.92 4.81
C PRO A 176 -25.23 1.53 3.82
N ALA A 177 -24.15 0.94 4.33
CA ALA A 177 -23.08 0.41 3.48
C ALA A 177 -23.51 -0.84 2.69
N LEU A 178 -24.52 -1.56 3.21
CA LEU A 178 -25.08 -2.77 2.63
C LEU A 178 -26.60 -2.73 2.72
N ALA A 179 -27.28 -2.96 1.62
CA ALA A 179 -28.69 -3.28 1.59
C ALA A 179 -28.91 -4.76 1.94
N GLN A 180 -30.14 -5.15 2.22
CA GLN A 180 -30.50 -6.53 2.58
C GLN A 180 -30.89 -7.37 1.34
N SER A 181 -31.30 -6.70 0.24
CA SER A 181 -31.63 -7.34 -1.02
C SER A 181 -31.26 -6.45 -2.21
N TRP A 182 -31.37 -7.02 -3.41
CA TRP A 182 -31.18 -6.27 -4.65
C TRP A 182 -32.23 -5.17 -4.85
N GLU A 183 -33.50 -5.46 -4.54
CA GLU A 183 -34.62 -4.52 -4.64
C GLU A 183 -34.40 -3.33 -3.70
N GLU A 184 -34.00 -3.58 -2.46
CA GLU A 184 -33.69 -2.52 -1.51
C GLU A 184 -32.50 -1.68 -2.00
N ARG A 185 -31.45 -2.31 -2.52
CA ARG A 185 -30.32 -1.60 -3.09
C ARG A 185 -30.73 -0.69 -4.25
N GLU A 186 -31.53 -1.19 -5.20
CA GLU A 186 -32.05 -0.40 -6.31
C GLU A 186 -32.89 0.77 -5.82
N LEU A 187 -33.78 0.53 -4.86
CA LEU A 187 -34.59 1.60 -4.26
C LEU A 187 -33.72 2.67 -3.64
N LEU A 188 -32.75 2.31 -2.80
CA LEU A 188 -31.84 3.25 -2.14
C LEU A 188 -30.98 4.03 -3.16
N CYS A 189 -30.48 3.37 -4.18
CA CYS A 189 -29.69 3.99 -5.26
C CYS A 189 -30.56 4.88 -6.19
N SER A 190 -31.87 4.72 -6.21
CA SER A 190 -32.79 5.60 -6.95
C SER A 190 -33.14 6.90 -6.21
N THR A 191 -32.81 7.02 -4.93
CA THR A 191 -33.13 8.18 -4.10
C THR A 191 -32.36 9.44 -4.52
N GLN A 192 -32.93 10.60 -4.20
CA GLN A 192 -32.24 11.88 -4.40
C GLN A 192 -30.95 11.96 -3.59
N LEU A 193 -30.91 11.36 -2.38
CA LEU A 193 -29.74 11.31 -1.53
C LEU A 193 -28.57 10.58 -2.21
N TYR A 194 -28.81 9.42 -2.82
CA TYR A 194 -27.80 8.71 -3.57
C TYR A 194 -27.31 9.51 -4.77
N ARG A 195 -28.23 10.08 -5.56
CA ARG A 195 -27.87 10.93 -6.72
C ARG A 195 -27.00 12.13 -6.34
N GLN A 196 -27.32 12.80 -5.23
CA GLN A 196 -26.50 13.91 -4.72
C GLN A 196 -25.11 13.45 -4.32
N THR A 197 -25.00 12.30 -3.64
CA THR A 197 -23.70 11.72 -3.27
C THR A 197 -22.90 11.28 -4.50
N HIS A 198 -23.58 10.72 -5.51
CA HIS A 198 -22.93 10.32 -6.76
C HIS A 198 -22.31 11.54 -7.47
N LEU A 199 -22.97 12.69 -7.47
CA LEU A 199 -22.42 13.95 -7.99
C LEU A 199 -21.19 14.42 -7.20
N GLN A 200 -21.13 14.21 -5.87
CA GLN A 200 -19.92 14.48 -5.08
C GLN A 200 -18.78 13.57 -5.51
N TRP A 201 -19.04 12.29 -5.74
CA TRP A 201 -18.02 11.34 -6.22
C TRP A 201 -17.51 11.70 -7.62
N GLU A 202 -18.37 12.15 -8.53
CA GLU A 202 -17.95 12.60 -9.87
C GLU A 202 -17.10 13.87 -9.84
N GLN A 203 -17.30 14.71 -8.83
CA GLN A 203 -16.58 15.98 -8.70
C GLN A 203 -15.31 15.88 -7.84
N MET A 204 -15.06 14.75 -7.18
CA MET A 204 -13.85 14.62 -6.36
C MET A 204 -12.61 14.57 -7.24
N ASP A 205 -11.53 15.15 -6.73
CA ASP A 205 -10.22 15.13 -7.39
C ASP A 205 -9.25 14.12 -6.78
N THR A 206 -9.57 13.64 -5.58
CA THR A 206 -8.71 12.71 -4.84
C THR A 206 -9.56 11.75 -4.01
N ALA A 207 -9.22 10.46 -4.05
CA ALA A 207 -9.80 9.41 -3.21
C ALA A 207 -8.72 8.78 -2.33
N LEU A 208 -8.98 8.66 -1.03
CA LEU A 208 -8.17 7.88 -0.08
C LEU A 208 -8.80 6.52 0.15
N VAL A 209 -8.16 5.47 -0.30
CA VAL A 209 -8.67 4.10 -0.22
C VAL A 209 -7.65 3.21 0.47
N ASN A 210 -8.02 2.66 1.64
CA ASN A 210 -7.16 1.70 2.31
C ASN A 210 -7.21 0.33 1.63
N ILE A 211 -6.05 -0.31 1.57
CA ILE A 211 -5.87 -1.66 1.06
C ILE A 211 -6.00 -2.64 2.23
N GLY A 212 -7.10 -3.38 2.26
CA GLY A 212 -7.39 -4.38 3.29
C GLY A 212 -6.99 -5.78 2.84
N ASN A 213 -6.53 -6.60 3.79
CA ASN A 213 -6.28 -8.02 3.56
C ASN A 213 -7.58 -8.80 3.43
N TYR A 214 -7.53 -9.96 2.79
CA TYR A 214 -8.56 -10.99 2.89
C TYR A 214 -7.87 -12.35 3.09
N PRO A 215 -8.37 -13.20 4.01
CA PRO A 215 -9.41 -12.92 5.01
C PRO A 215 -8.98 -11.86 6.02
N SER A 216 -9.95 -11.16 6.59
CA SER A 216 -9.70 -10.13 7.62
C SER A 216 -10.78 -10.15 8.69
N THR A 217 -10.44 -9.68 9.88
CA THR A 217 -11.39 -9.51 10.99
C THR A 217 -11.51 -8.01 11.31
N PRO A 218 -12.70 -7.45 11.46
CA PRO A 218 -14.00 -8.08 11.25
C PRO A 218 -14.32 -8.27 9.75
N ASP A 219 -15.01 -9.38 9.46
CA ASP A 219 -15.54 -9.65 8.14
C ASP A 219 -17.04 -9.28 8.13
N PHE A 220 -17.40 -8.26 7.36
CA PHE A 220 -18.77 -7.78 7.28
C PHE A 220 -19.59 -8.60 6.30
N ALA A 221 -20.09 -9.73 6.77
CA ALA A 221 -21.03 -10.57 6.03
C ALA A 221 -20.52 -10.99 4.63
N SER A 222 -19.19 -11.15 4.45
CA SER A 222 -18.63 -11.61 3.17
C SER A 222 -19.15 -12.98 2.81
N VAL A 223 -19.30 -13.87 3.80
CA VAL A 223 -19.85 -15.22 3.58
C VAL A 223 -21.31 -15.15 3.11
N ALA A 224 -22.13 -14.27 3.68
CA ALA A 224 -23.53 -14.11 3.27
C ALA A 224 -23.67 -13.54 1.86
N ARG A 225 -22.73 -12.66 1.45
CA ARG A 225 -22.73 -11.99 0.15
C ARG A 225 -22.07 -12.81 -0.95
N TYR A 226 -21.02 -13.54 -0.63
CA TYR A 226 -20.15 -14.21 -1.62
C TYR A 226 -20.13 -15.74 -1.47
N GLY A 227 -20.56 -16.30 -0.32
CA GLY A 227 -20.41 -17.74 -0.07
C GLY A 227 -18.97 -18.19 -0.28
N ASP A 228 -18.77 -19.21 -1.11
CA ASP A 228 -17.44 -19.74 -1.45
C ASP A 228 -16.71 -18.97 -2.58
N LEU A 229 -17.34 -17.97 -3.20
CA LEU A 229 -16.78 -17.29 -4.37
C LEU A 229 -15.42 -16.66 -4.07
N LEU A 230 -15.25 -16.04 -2.90
CA LEU A 230 -13.99 -15.43 -2.52
C LEU A 230 -12.86 -16.45 -2.41
N HIS A 231 -13.15 -17.62 -1.84
CA HIS A 231 -12.18 -18.69 -1.73
C HIS A 231 -11.86 -19.30 -3.12
N ARG A 232 -12.88 -19.60 -3.93
CA ARG A 232 -12.70 -20.19 -5.28
C ARG A 232 -11.91 -19.27 -6.20
N ASN A 233 -12.11 -17.95 -6.11
CA ASN A 233 -11.41 -16.96 -6.91
C ASN A 233 -10.13 -16.42 -6.22
N ARG A 234 -9.66 -17.10 -5.17
CA ARG A 234 -8.40 -16.76 -4.47
C ARG A 234 -8.32 -15.29 -4.06
N ALA A 235 -9.41 -14.76 -3.51
CA ALA A 235 -9.41 -13.40 -2.98
C ALA A 235 -8.21 -13.21 -2.03
N CYS A 236 -7.48 -12.13 -2.19
CA CYS A 236 -6.32 -11.78 -1.36
C CYS A 236 -6.47 -10.44 -0.64
N GLY A 237 -7.40 -9.60 -1.07
CA GLY A 237 -7.62 -8.30 -0.49
C GLY A 237 -8.97 -7.69 -0.82
N ARG A 238 -9.19 -6.49 -0.26
CA ARG A 238 -10.40 -5.69 -0.52
C ARG A 238 -10.09 -4.20 -0.56
N LEU A 239 -10.87 -3.48 -1.36
CA LEU A 239 -10.94 -2.02 -1.44
C LEU A 239 -12.39 -1.61 -1.20
N LEU A 240 -12.67 -0.82 -0.17
CA LEU A 240 -14.05 -0.56 0.25
C LEU A 240 -14.78 -1.90 0.51
N ASN A 241 -15.80 -2.22 -0.30
CA ASN A 241 -16.47 -3.52 -0.32
C ASN A 241 -16.14 -4.36 -1.58
N TYR A 242 -15.20 -3.94 -2.42
CA TYR A 242 -14.73 -4.72 -3.57
C TYR A 242 -13.66 -5.71 -3.13
N TYR A 243 -13.87 -7.00 -3.34
CA TYR A 243 -12.87 -8.04 -3.16
C TYR A 243 -12.15 -8.31 -4.47
N PHE A 244 -10.87 -8.62 -4.39
CA PHE A 244 -10.03 -8.88 -5.56
C PHE A 244 -9.04 -10.02 -5.29
N ASN A 245 -8.60 -10.66 -6.38
CA ASN A 245 -7.53 -11.64 -6.36
C ASN A 245 -6.16 -10.98 -6.63
N GLN A 246 -5.10 -11.77 -6.66
CA GLN A 246 -3.73 -11.26 -6.85
C GLN A 246 -3.52 -10.69 -8.27
N GLU A 247 -4.25 -11.17 -9.25
CA GLU A 247 -4.26 -10.67 -10.64
C GLU A 247 -4.98 -9.31 -10.77
N GLY A 248 -5.64 -8.84 -9.71
CA GLY A 248 -6.39 -7.58 -9.68
C GLY A 248 -7.82 -7.69 -10.21
N GLU A 249 -8.31 -8.91 -10.45
CA GLU A 249 -9.68 -9.13 -10.88
C GLU A 249 -10.64 -8.90 -9.71
N ILE A 250 -11.63 -8.04 -9.92
CA ILE A 250 -12.68 -7.80 -8.93
C ILE A 250 -13.65 -8.98 -8.95
N ILE A 251 -13.82 -9.60 -7.78
CA ILE A 251 -14.73 -10.73 -7.59
C ILE A 251 -16.14 -10.17 -7.35
N THR A 252 -17.05 -10.52 -8.22
CA THR A 252 -18.46 -10.08 -8.16
C THR A 252 -19.36 -11.19 -7.67
N SER A 253 -20.49 -10.82 -7.04
CA SER A 253 -21.55 -11.72 -6.61
C SER A 253 -22.91 -11.09 -6.93
N ASP A 254 -23.87 -11.91 -7.31
CA ASP A 254 -25.28 -11.52 -7.46
C ASP A 254 -25.95 -11.12 -6.13
N ARG A 255 -25.30 -11.41 -5.00
CA ARG A 255 -25.70 -10.99 -3.65
C ARG A 255 -24.87 -9.81 -3.11
N ASP A 256 -24.13 -9.12 -3.98
CA ASP A 256 -23.36 -7.94 -3.54
C ASP A 256 -24.25 -6.68 -3.55
N PHE A 257 -24.95 -6.46 -2.45
CA PHE A 257 -25.83 -5.31 -2.23
C PHE A 257 -25.12 -4.09 -1.63
N ALA A 258 -23.82 -3.94 -1.88
CA ALA A 258 -23.05 -2.81 -1.37
C ALA A 258 -23.54 -1.48 -1.94
N ILE A 259 -23.62 -0.46 -1.06
CA ILE A 259 -23.93 0.93 -1.40
C ILE A 259 -22.66 1.74 -1.21
N GLN A 260 -21.96 1.93 -2.31
CA GLN A 260 -20.64 2.56 -2.36
C GLN A 260 -20.43 3.23 -3.73
N ILE A 261 -19.34 3.98 -3.84
CA ILE A 261 -18.92 4.55 -5.12
C ILE A 261 -18.81 3.45 -6.18
N PRO A 262 -19.40 3.60 -7.37
CA PRO A 262 -19.19 2.68 -8.48
C PRO A 262 -17.71 2.64 -8.88
N ARG A 263 -17.23 1.45 -9.25
CA ARG A 263 -15.83 1.25 -9.67
C ARG A 263 -15.43 2.17 -10.82
N GLU A 264 -16.35 2.37 -11.76
CA GLU A 264 -16.14 3.20 -12.95
C GLU A 264 -15.99 4.68 -12.59
N VAL A 265 -16.68 5.15 -11.54
CA VAL A 265 -16.56 6.51 -11.02
C VAL A 265 -15.22 6.66 -10.28
N LEU A 266 -14.86 5.68 -9.44
CA LEU A 266 -13.56 5.67 -8.77
C LEU A 266 -12.40 5.66 -9.77
N ALA A 267 -12.49 4.86 -10.84
CA ALA A 267 -11.47 4.78 -11.89
C ALA A 267 -11.30 6.08 -12.68
N ARG A 268 -12.33 6.94 -12.74
CA ARG A 268 -12.26 8.27 -13.37
C ARG A 268 -11.73 9.35 -12.42
N CYS A 269 -11.60 9.05 -11.11
CA CYS A 269 -11.02 10.01 -10.17
C CYS A 269 -9.58 10.33 -10.56
N PRO A 270 -9.20 11.62 -10.67
CA PRO A 270 -7.86 12.03 -11.11
C PRO A 270 -6.74 11.44 -10.26
N ARG A 271 -7.01 11.22 -8.96
CA ARG A 271 -6.04 10.67 -8.01
C ARG A 271 -6.72 9.69 -7.07
N VAL A 272 -6.31 8.42 -7.15
CA VAL A 272 -6.72 7.40 -6.19
C VAL A 272 -5.46 6.99 -5.42
N ILE A 273 -5.43 7.33 -4.14
CA ILE A 273 -4.31 7.06 -3.25
C ILE A 273 -4.57 5.78 -2.49
N GLY A 274 -3.74 4.77 -2.72
CA GLY A 274 -3.73 3.52 -1.95
C GLY A 274 -3.04 3.73 -0.61
N LEU A 275 -3.71 3.37 0.46
CA LEU A 275 -3.19 3.44 1.82
C LEU A 275 -2.93 2.04 2.36
N CYS A 276 -1.67 1.76 2.67
CA CYS A 276 -1.28 0.55 3.38
C CYS A 276 -1.28 0.78 4.90
N SER A 277 -1.53 -0.26 5.67
CA SER A 277 -1.27 -0.30 7.11
C SER A 277 0.02 -1.09 7.39
N ALA A 278 0.47 -1.07 8.65
CA ALA A 278 1.60 -1.90 9.10
C ALA A 278 1.41 -3.39 8.73
N ASN A 279 0.17 -3.86 8.77
CA ASN A 279 -0.21 -5.26 8.58
C ASN A 279 -0.70 -5.60 7.15
N THR A 280 -0.61 -4.67 6.20
CA THR A 280 -1.00 -4.95 4.81
C THR A 280 -0.08 -6.04 4.25
N ALA A 281 -0.67 -7.11 3.73
CA ALA A 281 0.05 -8.23 3.12
C ALA A 281 0.55 -7.87 1.71
N ALA A 282 1.69 -8.42 1.32
CA ALA A 282 2.23 -8.18 -0.02
C ALA A 282 1.30 -8.67 -1.14
N SER A 283 0.59 -9.80 -0.94
CA SER A 283 -0.41 -10.28 -1.89
C SER A 283 -1.61 -9.35 -2.03
N ALA A 284 -2.08 -8.76 -0.93
CA ALA A 284 -3.17 -7.79 -0.96
C ALA A 284 -2.73 -6.49 -1.66
N LEU A 285 -1.50 -6.02 -1.40
CA LEU A 285 -0.97 -4.85 -2.09
C LEU A 285 -0.80 -5.12 -3.59
N GLU A 286 -0.23 -6.26 -3.96
CA GLU A 286 -0.04 -6.64 -5.37
C GLU A 286 -1.38 -6.70 -6.11
N GLY A 287 -2.36 -7.44 -5.59
CA GLY A 287 -3.69 -7.52 -6.18
C GLY A 287 -4.37 -6.15 -6.26
N ALA A 288 -4.26 -5.32 -5.22
CA ALA A 288 -4.80 -3.96 -5.25
C ALA A 288 -4.20 -3.11 -6.39
N LEU A 289 -2.88 -3.12 -6.53
CA LEU A 289 -2.19 -2.38 -7.59
C LEU A 289 -2.54 -2.93 -8.99
N ASN A 290 -2.67 -4.26 -9.12
CA ASN A 290 -3.07 -4.90 -10.36
C ASN A 290 -4.51 -4.58 -10.79
N THR A 291 -5.37 -4.06 -9.88
CA THR A 291 -6.69 -3.53 -10.28
C THR A 291 -6.60 -2.35 -11.25
N GLY A 292 -5.46 -1.66 -11.31
CA GLY A 292 -5.25 -0.46 -12.12
C GLY A 292 -5.98 0.79 -11.62
N LEU A 293 -6.55 0.76 -10.41
CA LEU A 293 -7.31 1.88 -9.86
C LEU A 293 -6.42 2.97 -9.24
N PHE A 294 -5.23 2.60 -8.75
CA PHE A 294 -4.38 3.51 -8.00
C PHE A 294 -3.47 4.36 -8.88
N THR A 295 -3.34 5.63 -8.55
CA THR A 295 -2.41 6.57 -9.17
C THR A 295 -1.31 7.01 -8.20
N ALA A 296 -1.52 6.78 -6.90
CA ALA A 296 -0.55 7.07 -5.86
C ALA A 296 -0.62 6.03 -4.74
N LEU A 297 0.47 5.89 -3.99
CA LEU A 297 0.61 4.88 -2.94
C LEU A 297 1.33 5.46 -1.72
N VAL A 298 0.80 5.15 -0.53
CA VAL A 298 1.49 5.36 0.76
C VAL A 298 1.76 4.00 1.37
N VAL A 299 3.04 3.64 1.52
CA VAL A 299 3.46 2.29 1.88
C VAL A 299 4.74 2.32 2.74
N ARG A 300 4.92 1.33 3.62
CA ARG A 300 6.18 1.15 4.35
C ARG A 300 7.25 0.51 3.45
N GLU A 301 8.53 0.84 3.71
CA GLU A 301 9.67 0.40 2.89
C GLU A 301 9.76 -1.12 2.78
N GLY A 302 9.69 -1.84 3.89
CA GLY A 302 9.81 -3.30 3.88
C GLY A 302 8.67 -4.01 3.12
N LEU A 303 7.46 -3.41 3.08
CA LEU A 303 6.37 -3.95 2.26
C LEU A 303 6.63 -3.70 0.77
N ALA A 304 7.14 -2.51 0.41
CA ALA A 304 7.54 -2.16 -0.95
C ALA A 304 8.62 -3.11 -1.48
N GLU A 305 9.68 -3.36 -0.67
CA GLU A 305 10.73 -4.31 -1.00
C GLU A 305 10.20 -5.76 -1.15
N ALA A 306 9.35 -6.18 -0.20
CA ALA A 306 8.76 -7.52 -0.25
C ALA A 306 7.91 -7.73 -1.51
N LEU A 307 7.18 -6.69 -1.94
CA LEU A 307 6.39 -6.71 -3.17
C LEU A 307 7.27 -6.88 -4.41
N LEU A 308 8.33 -6.11 -4.54
CA LEU A 308 9.22 -6.18 -5.70
C LEU A 308 9.99 -7.51 -5.79
N ARG A 309 10.38 -8.09 -4.63
CA ARG A 309 11.04 -9.42 -4.58
C ARG A 309 10.16 -10.59 -5.00
N ARG A 310 8.84 -10.51 -4.82
CA ARG A 310 7.90 -11.58 -5.22
C ARG A 310 7.71 -11.71 -6.72
N SER A 311 8.15 -10.76 -7.45
CA SER A 311 7.85 -10.55 -8.86
C SER A 311 9.04 -10.84 -9.77
N VAL A 312 10.12 -11.38 -9.22
CA VAL A 312 11.26 -11.98 -9.89
C VAL A 312 11.15 -13.50 -9.77
#